data_aa9a9fc35b31f5731a66201dc4bddd99
#
_entry.id   aa9a9fc35b31f5731a66201dc4bddd99
#
_cell.length_a   1.000
_cell.length_b   1.000
_cell.length_c   1.000
_cell.angle_alpha   90.00
_cell.angle_beta   90.00
_cell.angle_gamma   90.00
#
_symmetry.space_group_name_H-M   'P 1'
#
loop_
_entity.id
_entity.type
_entity.pdbx_description
1 polymer ?
#
loop_
_entity_poly.entity_id
_entity_poly.type
_entity_poly.pdbx_seq_one_letter_code
_entity_poly.pdbx_strand_id
1 'polypeptide(L)'
;MLYTLCLARNNPYTNTEMAHRPNEIGKGWDLVFSEETFAQYGVKWVVYCDATWSNEEYAVFAINTYKDIPARLAHWKEIEKAAWYQYIDLLTLMGTSDQEPQLPTFPNPIFQLFMIRNDPATAANLARETKEEEAARWAKWEESYKRVGARSVLYCDSYWANEDYLGFGVLAFPSVEARQAHAKDLLEMHWNQYYSAFTLLGIPRA
;
A
#
# COMPACT_ATOMS: atom_id res chain seq x y z
N MET A 1 -3.41 15.38 2.71
CA MET A 1 -2.03 14.99 3.09
C MET A 1 -1.43 14.20 1.95
N LEU A 2 -0.12 14.28 1.72
CA LEU A 2 0.58 13.51 0.68
C LEU A 2 1.05 12.16 1.26
N TYR A 3 0.80 11.10 0.53
CA TYR A 3 1.21 9.73 0.87
C TYR A 3 2.06 9.13 -0.25
N THR A 4 3.00 8.30 0.12
CA THR A 4 3.80 7.51 -0.82
C THR A 4 3.69 6.05 -0.45
N LEU A 5 3.20 5.24 -1.39
CA LEU A 5 3.30 3.80 -1.34
C LEU A 5 4.65 3.38 -1.92
N CYS A 6 5.34 2.49 -1.23
CA CYS A 6 6.56 1.84 -1.68
C CYS A 6 6.36 0.33 -1.63
N LEU A 7 6.63 -0.35 -2.75
CA LEU A 7 6.68 -1.80 -2.85
C LEU A 7 8.12 -2.21 -3.15
N ALA A 8 8.74 -2.94 -2.23
CA ALA A 8 10.08 -3.49 -2.44
C ALA A 8 9.98 -4.86 -3.11
N ARG A 9 10.57 -5.00 -4.32
CA ARG A 9 10.63 -6.28 -5.03
C ARG A 9 11.65 -7.21 -4.39
N ASN A 10 11.32 -8.48 -4.42
CA ASN A 10 12.24 -9.55 -4.03
C ASN A 10 13.19 -9.84 -5.19
N ASN A 11 14.32 -9.14 -5.23
CA ASN A 11 15.32 -9.29 -6.27
C ASN A 11 16.49 -10.13 -5.74
N PRO A 12 16.73 -11.34 -6.31
CA PRO A 12 17.81 -12.23 -5.85
C PRO A 12 19.21 -11.60 -5.91
N TYR A 13 19.47 -10.76 -6.90
CA TYR A 13 20.75 -10.03 -7.00
C TYR A 13 20.91 -9.05 -5.84
N THR A 14 19.89 -8.24 -5.59
CA THR A 14 19.88 -7.27 -4.49
C THR A 14 20.00 -7.98 -3.13
N ASN A 15 19.29 -9.09 -2.94
CA ASN A 15 19.38 -9.89 -1.72
C ASN A 15 20.79 -10.45 -1.50
N THR A 16 21.47 -10.86 -2.58
CA THR A 16 22.86 -11.33 -2.52
C THR A 16 23.82 -10.20 -2.14
N GLU A 17 23.69 -9.03 -2.76
CA GLU A 17 24.51 -7.84 -2.42
C GLU A 17 24.27 -7.39 -0.97
N MET A 18 22.99 -7.42 -0.53
CA MET A 18 22.64 -7.12 0.87
C MET A 18 23.32 -8.08 1.85
N ALA A 19 23.38 -9.38 1.53
CA ALA A 19 24.05 -10.37 2.37
C ALA A 19 25.57 -10.17 2.43
N HIS A 20 26.19 -9.67 1.34
CA HIS A 20 27.63 -9.44 1.28
C HIS A 20 28.07 -8.10 1.89
N ARG A 21 27.18 -7.10 1.97
CA ARG A 21 27.50 -5.74 2.41
C ARG A 21 26.57 -5.21 3.52
N PRO A 22 26.32 -5.98 4.58
CA PRO A 22 25.33 -5.60 5.59
C PRO A 22 25.62 -4.26 6.28
N ASN A 23 26.90 -3.94 6.48
CA ASN A 23 27.31 -2.70 7.15
C ASN A 23 27.10 -1.45 6.27
N GLU A 24 27.30 -1.56 4.95
CA GLU A 24 27.09 -0.45 4.02
C GLU A 24 25.59 -0.18 3.89
N ILE A 25 24.80 -1.23 3.82
CA ILE A 25 23.35 -1.14 3.71
C ILE A 25 22.75 -0.61 5.01
N GLY A 26 23.22 -1.06 6.16
CA GLY A 26 22.81 -0.51 7.46
C GLY A 26 23.07 0.99 7.56
N LYS A 27 24.24 1.46 7.15
CA LYS A 27 24.55 2.90 7.11
C LYS A 27 23.66 3.67 6.12
N GLY A 28 23.39 3.09 4.95
CA GLY A 28 22.47 3.69 3.98
C GLY A 28 21.03 3.74 4.50
N TRP A 29 20.60 2.68 5.19
CA TRP A 29 19.30 2.64 5.86
C TRP A 29 19.21 3.74 6.93
N ASP A 30 20.17 3.81 7.84
CA ASP A 30 20.19 4.82 8.91
C ASP A 30 20.19 6.25 8.35
N LEU A 31 20.91 6.50 7.26
CA LEU A 31 20.96 7.80 6.61
C LEU A 31 19.59 8.21 6.03
N VAL A 32 18.84 7.26 5.46
CA VAL A 32 17.62 7.56 4.70
C VAL A 32 16.36 7.42 5.57
N PHE A 33 16.34 6.46 6.48
CA PHE A 33 15.15 6.04 7.22
C PHE A 33 15.27 6.21 8.74
N SER A 34 16.29 6.94 9.22
CA SER A 34 16.41 7.26 10.64
C SER A 34 15.28 8.18 11.11
N GLU A 35 14.99 8.15 12.40
CA GLU A 35 14.01 9.07 13.01
C GLU A 35 14.38 10.54 12.78
N GLU A 36 15.70 10.88 12.79
CA GLU A 36 16.21 12.22 12.53
C GLU A 36 15.89 12.66 11.10
N THR A 37 16.17 11.82 10.10
CA THR A 37 15.86 12.09 8.69
C THR A 37 14.36 12.22 8.49
N PHE A 38 13.58 11.35 9.09
CA PHE A 38 12.13 11.41 9.02
C PHE A 38 11.57 12.70 9.64
N ALA A 39 12.09 13.10 10.81
CA ALA A 39 11.69 14.35 11.44
C ALA A 39 12.04 15.57 10.58
N GLN A 40 13.24 15.57 9.96
CA GLN A 40 13.69 16.64 9.07
C GLN A 40 12.73 16.88 7.89
N TYR A 41 12.21 15.82 7.29
CA TYR A 41 11.34 15.90 6.11
C TYR A 41 9.84 15.74 6.45
N GLY A 42 9.50 15.61 7.74
CA GLY A 42 8.12 15.40 8.19
C GLY A 42 7.52 14.08 7.71
N VAL A 43 8.37 13.06 7.56
CA VAL A 43 7.97 11.71 7.14
C VAL A 43 7.46 10.94 8.34
N LYS A 44 6.39 10.17 8.15
CA LYS A 44 5.91 9.20 9.15
C LYS A 44 5.48 7.91 8.44
N TRP A 45 5.79 6.77 9.05
CA TRP A 45 5.20 5.51 8.64
C TRP A 45 3.70 5.49 8.96
N VAL A 46 2.90 5.10 7.98
CA VAL A 46 1.50 4.69 8.21
C VAL A 46 1.46 3.20 8.45
N VAL A 47 2.04 2.43 7.53
CA VAL A 47 2.23 0.99 7.64
C VAL A 47 3.59 0.61 7.06
N TYR A 48 4.21 -0.42 7.66
CA TYR A 48 5.40 -1.08 7.14
C TYR A 48 5.25 -2.57 7.36
N CYS A 49 5.12 -3.34 6.27
CA CYS A 49 4.66 -4.73 6.32
C CYS A 49 5.58 -5.66 5.56
N ASP A 50 5.87 -6.82 6.17
CA ASP A 50 6.48 -7.97 5.52
C ASP A 50 5.42 -8.72 4.70
N ALA A 51 5.68 -8.92 3.42
CA ALA A 51 4.79 -9.61 2.48
C ALA A 51 5.39 -10.92 1.93
N THR A 52 6.59 -11.30 2.34
CA THR A 52 7.32 -12.48 1.83
C THR A 52 6.54 -13.78 1.96
N TRP A 53 5.69 -13.89 2.99
CA TRP A 53 4.86 -15.07 3.23
C TRP A 53 3.67 -15.20 2.27
N SER A 54 3.29 -14.12 1.61
CA SER A 54 2.09 -14.05 0.76
C SER A 54 2.40 -13.81 -0.72
N ASN A 55 3.63 -13.41 -1.05
CA ASN A 55 4.01 -13.05 -2.40
C ASN A 55 5.51 -13.27 -2.65
N GLU A 56 5.85 -13.85 -3.80
CA GLU A 56 7.25 -14.12 -4.17
C GLU A 56 7.92 -12.92 -4.87
N GLU A 57 7.13 -12.04 -5.51
CA GLU A 57 7.65 -10.89 -6.24
C GLU A 57 7.96 -9.71 -5.32
N TYR A 58 7.10 -9.47 -4.31
CA TYR A 58 7.25 -8.33 -3.39
C TYR A 58 7.52 -8.80 -1.96
N ALA A 59 8.64 -8.35 -1.41
CA ALA A 59 9.03 -8.69 -0.04
C ALA A 59 8.39 -7.78 1.01
N VAL A 60 8.16 -6.51 0.66
CA VAL A 60 7.71 -5.48 1.59
C VAL A 60 6.77 -4.51 0.88
N PHE A 61 5.77 -4.03 1.61
CA PHE A 61 5.09 -2.79 1.27
C PHE A 61 5.07 -1.82 2.45
N ALA A 62 5.14 -0.54 2.13
CA ALA A 62 5.11 0.53 3.10
C ALA A 62 4.34 1.74 2.57
N ILE A 63 3.67 2.45 3.47
CA ILE A 63 3.08 3.76 3.17
C ILE A 63 3.62 4.79 4.14
N ASN A 64 4.12 5.88 3.58
CA ASN A 64 4.66 7.02 4.33
C ASN A 64 3.81 8.26 4.08
N THR A 65 3.71 9.13 5.08
CA THR A 65 3.20 10.49 4.89
C THR A 65 4.33 11.45 4.60
N TYR A 66 4.02 12.53 3.87
CA TYR A 66 4.89 13.68 3.69
C TYR A 66 4.08 14.96 3.90
N LYS A 67 4.75 15.99 4.40
CA LYS A 67 4.14 17.31 4.56
C LYS A 67 3.64 17.86 3.23
N ASP A 68 4.48 17.78 2.19
CA ASP A 68 4.24 18.31 0.86
C ASP A 68 5.18 17.66 -0.18
N ILE A 69 4.99 17.99 -1.45
CA ILE A 69 5.85 17.53 -2.56
C ILE A 69 7.30 17.99 -2.41
N PRO A 70 7.62 19.27 -2.05
CA PRO A 70 8.99 19.68 -1.80
C PRO A 70 9.71 18.82 -0.75
N ALA A 71 9.07 18.49 0.37
CA ALA A 71 9.63 17.61 1.40
C ALA A 71 9.91 16.20 0.84
N ARG A 72 8.97 15.64 0.04
CA ARG A 72 9.17 14.36 -0.64
C ARG A 72 10.35 14.39 -1.61
N LEU A 73 10.49 15.45 -2.41
CA LEU A 73 11.61 15.61 -3.33
C LEU A 73 12.94 15.79 -2.61
N ALA A 74 12.94 16.52 -1.50
CA ALA A 74 14.16 16.70 -0.70
C ALA A 74 14.63 15.37 -0.07
N HIS A 75 13.70 14.59 0.50
CA HIS A 75 14.00 13.25 1.02
C HIS A 75 14.47 12.29 -0.09
N TRP A 76 13.85 12.36 -1.28
CA TRP A 76 14.29 11.56 -2.43
C TRP A 76 15.75 11.80 -2.80
N LYS A 77 16.22 13.04 -2.73
CA LYS A 77 17.63 13.39 -3.00
C LYS A 77 18.59 12.73 -2.00
N GLU A 78 18.16 12.53 -0.74
CA GLU A 78 18.99 11.78 0.22
C GLU A 78 19.01 10.28 -0.12
N ILE A 79 17.87 9.72 -0.57
CA ILE A 79 17.79 8.35 -1.08
C ILE A 79 18.73 8.16 -2.28
N GLU A 80 18.76 9.12 -3.22
CA GLU A 80 19.67 9.10 -4.37
C GLU A 80 21.15 9.21 -3.95
N LYS A 81 21.49 10.12 -3.03
CA LYS A 81 22.86 10.27 -2.49
C LYS A 81 23.33 8.99 -1.80
N ALA A 82 22.46 8.31 -1.07
CA ALA A 82 22.74 7.02 -0.44
C ALA A 82 22.84 5.89 -1.47
N ALA A 83 22.56 6.15 -2.75
CA ALA A 83 22.50 5.17 -3.81
C ALA A 83 21.61 3.96 -3.47
N TRP A 84 20.53 4.22 -2.72
CA TRP A 84 19.65 3.21 -2.13
C TRP A 84 19.03 2.28 -3.18
N TYR A 85 18.73 2.81 -4.38
CA TYR A 85 18.21 2.03 -5.51
C TYR A 85 19.16 0.92 -6.01
N GLN A 86 20.45 0.93 -5.61
CA GLN A 86 21.37 -0.17 -5.91
C GLN A 86 21.06 -1.41 -5.08
N TYR A 87 20.39 -1.23 -3.95
CA TYR A 87 20.11 -2.30 -3.00
C TYR A 87 18.63 -2.71 -2.97
N ILE A 88 17.73 -1.88 -3.47
CA ILE A 88 16.30 -2.15 -3.47
C ILE A 88 15.67 -1.75 -4.80
N ASP A 89 14.94 -2.67 -5.41
CA ASP A 89 14.06 -2.40 -6.55
C ASP A 89 12.69 -1.99 -6.00
N LEU A 90 12.28 -0.74 -6.23
CA LEU A 90 11.07 -0.16 -5.68
C LEU A 90 10.07 0.23 -6.77
N LEU A 91 8.83 -0.20 -6.63
CA LEU A 91 7.69 0.46 -7.24
C LEU A 91 7.16 1.51 -6.25
N THR A 92 7.06 2.75 -6.69
CA THR A 92 6.57 3.86 -5.86
C THR A 92 5.37 4.52 -6.50
N LEU A 93 4.29 4.72 -5.72
CA LEU A 93 3.13 5.52 -6.10
C LEU A 93 2.93 6.68 -5.11
N MET A 94 2.54 7.83 -5.63
CA MET A 94 2.09 8.95 -4.82
C MET A 94 0.58 9.10 -4.87
N GLY A 95 0.00 9.52 -3.76
CA GLY A 95 -1.42 9.80 -3.67
C GLY A 95 -1.74 10.83 -2.60
N THR A 96 -2.97 11.31 -2.61
CA THR A 96 -3.48 12.23 -1.60
C THR A 96 -4.70 11.65 -0.92
N SER A 97 -4.88 11.98 0.36
CA SER A 97 -6.08 11.68 1.13
C SER A 97 -6.43 12.84 2.05
N ASP A 98 -7.71 13.12 2.18
CA ASP A 98 -8.23 14.07 3.16
C ASP A 98 -8.47 13.42 4.53
N GLN A 99 -8.38 12.08 4.58
CA GLN A 99 -8.57 11.31 5.81
C GLN A 99 -7.22 11.00 6.46
N GLU A 100 -7.16 11.07 7.77
CA GLU A 100 -6.03 10.55 8.53
C GLU A 100 -6.10 9.03 8.63
N PRO A 101 -4.94 8.34 8.63
CA PRO A 101 -4.89 6.90 8.76
C PRO A 101 -5.53 6.41 10.06
N GLN A 102 -6.34 5.35 9.96
CA GLN A 102 -7.03 4.72 11.09
C GLN A 102 -6.43 3.33 11.34
N LEU A 103 -5.41 3.27 12.20
CA LEU A 103 -4.79 1.99 12.54
C LEU A 103 -5.76 1.10 13.34
N PRO A 104 -5.75 -0.23 13.10
CA PRO A 104 -6.59 -1.16 13.85
C PRO A 104 -6.15 -1.26 15.31
N THR A 105 -7.12 -1.52 16.20
CA THR A 105 -6.86 -1.75 17.64
C THR A 105 -6.74 -3.23 18.02
N PHE A 106 -7.06 -4.15 17.10
CA PHE A 106 -6.92 -5.58 17.34
C PHE A 106 -5.45 -6.04 17.15
N PRO A 107 -5.00 -7.05 17.91
CA PRO A 107 -3.61 -7.53 17.84
C PRO A 107 -3.33 -8.26 16.53
N ASN A 108 -2.06 -8.23 16.11
CA ASN A 108 -1.53 -9.00 14.97
C ASN A 108 -2.38 -8.85 13.69
N PRO A 109 -2.66 -7.62 13.23
CA PRO A 109 -3.46 -7.42 12.04
C PRO A 109 -2.78 -8.00 10.80
N ILE A 110 -3.61 -8.56 9.90
CA ILE A 110 -3.20 -8.82 8.53
C ILE A 110 -3.55 -7.59 7.71
N PHE A 111 -2.57 -6.91 7.17
CA PHE A 111 -2.80 -5.79 6.26
C PHE A 111 -2.94 -6.27 4.83
N GLN A 112 -3.93 -5.73 4.13
CA GLN A 112 -4.07 -5.87 2.69
C GLN A 112 -3.82 -4.52 2.05
N LEU A 113 -2.70 -4.41 1.33
CA LEU A 113 -2.54 -3.37 0.33
C LEU A 113 -3.45 -3.69 -0.87
N PHE A 114 -4.08 -2.68 -1.43
CA PHE A 114 -4.72 -2.75 -2.75
C PHE A 114 -4.35 -1.51 -3.58
N MET A 115 -4.23 -1.73 -4.89
CA MET A 115 -3.98 -0.68 -5.88
C MET A 115 -5.01 -0.84 -7.00
N ILE A 116 -5.87 0.14 -7.18
CA ILE A 116 -6.95 0.12 -8.19
C ILE A 116 -6.35 0.52 -9.53
N ARG A 117 -6.41 -0.39 -10.51
CA ARG A 117 -5.92 -0.14 -11.87
C ARG A 117 -6.89 0.73 -12.65
N ASN A 118 -6.35 1.56 -13.51
CA ASN A 118 -7.10 2.26 -14.54
C ASN A 118 -7.41 1.28 -15.69
N ASP A 119 -8.50 0.53 -15.56
CA ASP A 119 -8.89 -0.52 -16.50
C ASP A 119 -10.16 -0.09 -17.27
N PRO A 120 -10.06 0.10 -18.60
CA PRO A 120 -11.18 0.53 -19.43
C PRO A 120 -12.42 -0.38 -19.35
N ALA A 121 -12.23 -1.69 -19.13
CA ALA A 121 -13.35 -2.63 -19.03
C ALA A 121 -14.16 -2.40 -17.75
N THR A 122 -13.49 -2.23 -16.61
CA THR A 122 -14.14 -1.92 -15.34
C THR A 122 -14.78 -0.52 -15.37
N ALA A 123 -14.08 0.47 -15.96
CA ALA A 123 -14.63 1.81 -16.15
C ALA A 123 -15.92 1.81 -16.99
N ALA A 124 -15.98 1.00 -18.05
CA ALA A 124 -17.18 0.87 -18.87
C ALA A 124 -18.36 0.21 -18.11
N ASN A 125 -18.10 -0.73 -17.20
CA ASN A 125 -19.12 -1.32 -16.35
C ASN A 125 -19.65 -0.32 -15.33
N LEU A 126 -18.75 0.42 -14.65
CA LEU A 126 -19.13 1.49 -13.72
C LEU A 126 -19.97 2.59 -14.40
N ALA A 127 -19.62 2.96 -15.64
CA ALA A 127 -20.37 3.97 -16.39
C ALA A 127 -21.81 3.54 -16.79
N ARG A 128 -22.10 2.24 -16.77
CA ARG A 128 -23.45 1.69 -17.06
C ARG A 128 -24.29 1.48 -15.81
N GLU A 129 -23.67 1.51 -14.65
CA GLU A 129 -24.33 1.28 -13.37
C GLU A 129 -25.21 2.48 -13.01
N THR A 130 -26.42 2.22 -12.54
CA THR A 130 -27.26 3.27 -11.97
C THR A 130 -26.78 3.65 -10.57
N LYS A 131 -27.17 4.81 -10.05
CA LYS A 131 -26.84 5.21 -8.67
C LYS A 131 -27.37 4.26 -7.63
N GLU A 132 -28.54 3.65 -7.88
CA GLU A 132 -29.16 2.66 -7.00
C GLU A 132 -28.38 1.35 -6.98
N GLU A 133 -27.89 0.88 -8.13
CA GLU A 133 -27.05 -0.30 -8.25
C GLU A 133 -25.69 -0.08 -7.58
N GLU A 134 -25.08 1.07 -7.82
CA GLU A 134 -23.83 1.48 -7.15
C GLU A 134 -24.01 1.48 -5.63
N ALA A 135 -25.05 2.14 -5.12
CA ALA A 135 -25.34 2.20 -3.69
C ALA A 135 -25.58 0.80 -3.08
N ALA A 136 -26.31 -0.06 -3.79
CA ALA A 136 -26.56 -1.43 -3.34
C ALA A 136 -25.26 -2.28 -3.32
N ARG A 137 -24.38 -2.09 -4.29
CA ARG A 137 -23.07 -2.76 -4.36
C ARG A 137 -22.16 -2.33 -3.20
N TRP A 138 -22.08 -1.02 -2.93
CA TRP A 138 -21.31 -0.51 -1.80
C TRP A 138 -21.89 -0.95 -0.46
N ALA A 139 -23.22 -1.02 -0.30
CA ALA A 139 -23.85 -1.52 0.93
C ALA A 139 -23.48 -2.98 1.20
N LYS A 140 -23.47 -3.85 0.18
CA LYS A 140 -23.04 -5.25 0.31
C LYS A 140 -21.54 -5.35 0.67
N TRP A 141 -20.71 -4.53 0.06
CA TRP A 141 -19.29 -4.47 0.40
C TRP A 141 -19.08 -4.08 1.87
N GLU A 142 -19.78 -3.06 2.33
CA GLU A 142 -19.72 -2.58 3.70
C GLU A 142 -20.23 -3.62 4.71
N GLU A 143 -21.30 -4.34 4.37
CA GLU A 143 -21.82 -5.45 5.18
C GLU A 143 -20.78 -6.56 5.33
N SER A 144 -20.20 -7.04 4.22
CA SER A 144 -19.11 -8.03 4.25
C SER A 144 -17.94 -7.58 5.09
N TYR A 145 -17.50 -6.35 4.86
CA TYR A 145 -16.38 -5.74 5.55
C TYR A 145 -16.61 -5.67 7.08
N LYS A 146 -17.81 -5.23 7.52
CA LYS A 146 -18.19 -5.17 8.94
C LYS A 146 -18.31 -6.56 9.55
N ARG A 147 -18.91 -7.51 8.83
CA ARG A 147 -19.11 -8.89 9.27
C ARG A 147 -17.81 -9.60 9.62
N VAL A 148 -16.76 -9.37 8.85
CA VAL A 148 -15.44 -9.95 9.09
C VAL A 148 -14.57 -9.16 10.05
N GLY A 149 -15.04 -8.03 10.58
CA GLY A 149 -14.32 -7.18 11.53
C GLY A 149 -13.16 -6.40 10.91
N ALA A 150 -13.16 -6.23 9.59
CA ALA A 150 -12.13 -5.48 8.90
C ALA A 150 -12.16 -3.97 9.23
N ARG A 151 -11.06 -3.27 8.98
CA ARG A 151 -10.91 -1.83 9.16
C ARG A 151 -10.23 -1.21 7.95
N SER A 152 -10.76 -0.09 7.46
CA SER A 152 -10.06 0.75 6.50
C SER A 152 -8.98 1.53 7.25
N VAL A 153 -7.73 1.37 6.84
CA VAL A 153 -6.61 2.12 7.40
C VAL A 153 -6.45 3.43 6.66
N LEU A 154 -6.44 3.36 5.34
CA LEU A 154 -6.21 4.51 4.47
C LEU A 154 -6.70 4.20 3.05
N TYR A 155 -7.19 5.23 2.37
CA TYR A 155 -7.35 5.28 0.92
C TYR A 155 -6.76 6.58 0.38
N CYS A 156 -6.03 6.49 -0.73
CA CYS A 156 -5.41 7.62 -1.41
C CYS A 156 -5.79 7.63 -2.90
N ASP A 157 -6.16 8.79 -3.39
CA ASP A 157 -6.30 9.04 -4.82
C ASP A 157 -4.92 9.25 -5.44
N SER A 158 -4.59 8.52 -6.50
CA SER A 158 -3.30 8.59 -7.20
C SER A 158 -3.41 8.94 -8.68
N TYR A 159 -4.62 9.07 -9.23
CA TYR A 159 -4.87 9.35 -10.65
C TYR A 159 -4.16 10.60 -11.19
N TRP A 160 -3.87 11.58 -10.33
CA TRP A 160 -3.15 12.79 -10.68
C TRP A 160 -1.63 12.58 -10.81
N ALA A 161 -1.10 11.50 -10.24
CA ALA A 161 0.33 11.20 -10.19
C ALA A 161 0.72 9.96 -11.02
N ASN A 162 -0.27 9.17 -11.46
CA ASN A 162 -0.04 7.91 -12.17
C ASN A 162 -1.21 7.59 -13.10
N GLU A 163 -0.92 7.16 -14.33
CA GLU A 163 -1.95 6.82 -15.33
C GLU A 163 -2.45 5.38 -15.20
N ASP A 164 -1.64 4.47 -14.63
CA ASP A 164 -1.98 3.05 -14.51
C ASP A 164 -2.84 2.75 -13.29
N TYR A 165 -2.76 3.60 -12.25
CA TYR A 165 -3.46 3.40 -10.99
C TYR A 165 -4.27 4.61 -10.57
N LEU A 166 -5.57 4.39 -10.33
CA LEU A 166 -6.51 5.43 -9.88
C LEU A 166 -6.34 5.76 -8.40
N GLY A 167 -5.98 4.76 -7.60
CA GLY A 167 -5.79 4.91 -6.17
C GLY A 167 -5.15 3.69 -5.53
N PHE A 168 -4.73 3.84 -4.30
CA PHE A 168 -4.24 2.76 -3.46
C PHE A 168 -4.74 2.92 -2.02
N GLY A 169 -4.77 1.82 -1.28
CA GLY A 169 -5.17 1.85 0.11
C GLY A 169 -4.79 0.61 0.87
N VAL A 170 -5.08 0.64 2.17
CA VAL A 170 -4.81 -0.48 3.07
C VAL A 170 -6.06 -0.79 3.88
N LEU A 171 -6.43 -2.07 3.90
CA LEU A 171 -7.38 -2.65 4.83
C LEU A 171 -6.63 -3.47 5.88
N ALA A 172 -7.17 -3.53 7.09
CA ALA A 172 -6.69 -4.39 8.15
C ALA A 172 -7.73 -5.45 8.49
N PHE A 173 -7.30 -6.70 8.61
CA PHE A 173 -8.13 -7.85 8.98
C PHE A 173 -7.64 -8.46 10.30
N PRO A 174 -8.55 -8.95 11.16
CA PRO A 174 -8.15 -9.58 12.42
C PRO A 174 -7.48 -10.94 12.23
N SER A 175 -7.65 -11.60 11.08
CA SER A 175 -7.00 -12.87 10.74
C SER A 175 -7.02 -13.14 9.23
N VAL A 176 -6.30 -14.18 8.80
CA VAL A 176 -6.30 -14.68 7.43
C VAL A 176 -7.68 -15.20 7.03
N GLU A 177 -8.38 -15.89 7.95
CA GLU A 177 -9.73 -16.42 7.72
C GLU A 177 -10.74 -15.29 7.48
N ALA A 178 -10.65 -14.21 8.23
CA ALA A 178 -11.47 -13.01 8.02
C ALA A 178 -11.23 -12.42 6.62
N ARG A 179 -9.96 -12.35 6.18
CA ARG A 179 -9.62 -11.89 4.82
C ARG A 179 -10.14 -12.85 3.75
N GLN A 180 -10.03 -14.17 3.96
CA GLN A 180 -10.56 -15.18 3.04
C GLN A 180 -12.09 -15.09 2.92
N ALA A 181 -12.79 -14.93 4.04
CA ALA A 181 -14.24 -14.75 4.05
C ALA A 181 -14.66 -13.51 3.25
N HIS A 182 -14.00 -12.36 3.46
CA HIS A 182 -14.24 -11.16 2.67
C HIS A 182 -13.96 -11.37 1.17
N ALA A 183 -12.87 -12.07 0.83
CA ALA A 183 -12.56 -12.38 -0.57
C ALA A 183 -13.66 -13.21 -1.25
N LYS A 184 -14.23 -14.17 -0.52
CA LYS A 184 -15.34 -14.98 -1.03
C LYS A 184 -16.57 -14.13 -1.31
N ASP A 185 -16.92 -13.22 -0.38
CA ASP A 185 -18.05 -12.29 -0.61
C ASP A 185 -17.81 -11.40 -1.83
N LEU A 186 -16.59 -10.89 -2.02
CA LEU A 186 -16.24 -10.09 -3.20
C LEU A 186 -16.43 -10.87 -4.51
N LEU A 187 -16.08 -12.16 -4.52
CA LEU A 187 -16.31 -13.02 -5.68
C LEU A 187 -17.81 -13.24 -5.93
N GLU A 188 -18.60 -13.50 -4.88
CA GLU A 188 -20.06 -13.67 -4.97
C GLU A 188 -20.76 -12.38 -5.43
N MET A 189 -20.24 -11.22 -5.08
CA MET A 189 -20.71 -9.91 -5.54
C MET A 189 -20.22 -9.52 -6.94
N HIS A 190 -19.42 -10.36 -7.58
CA HIS A 190 -18.76 -10.04 -8.86
C HIS A 190 -17.98 -8.73 -8.84
N TRP A 191 -17.32 -8.41 -7.70
CA TRP A 191 -16.62 -7.17 -7.47
C TRP A 191 -15.56 -6.86 -8.54
N ASN A 192 -14.92 -7.90 -9.07
CA ASN A 192 -13.92 -7.80 -10.14
C ASN A 192 -14.46 -7.28 -11.48
N GLN A 193 -15.78 -7.22 -11.68
CA GLN A 193 -16.39 -6.59 -12.85
C GLN A 193 -16.32 -5.06 -12.78
N TYR A 194 -16.18 -4.51 -11.57
CA TYR A 194 -16.19 -3.07 -11.32
C TYR A 194 -14.82 -2.52 -10.93
N TYR A 195 -13.95 -3.35 -10.36
CA TYR A 195 -12.63 -2.95 -9.92
C TYR A 195 -11.58 -3.98 -10.27
N SER A 196 -10.61 -3.58 -11.10
CA SER A 196 -9.35 -4.29 -11.31
C SER A 196 -8.35 -3.81 -10.27
N ALA A 197 -7.90 -4.68 -9.39
CA ALA A 197 -6.97 -4.31 -8.33
C ALA A 197 -5.81 -5.30 -8.22
N PHE A 198 -4.60 -4.77 -8.04
CA PHE A 198 -3.50 -5.52 -7.47
C PHE A 198 -3.67 -5.56 -5.95
N THR A 199 -3.47 -6.72 -5.35
CA THR A 199 -3.57 -6.88 -3.89
C THR A 199 -2.37 -7.63 -3.34
N LEU A 200 -1.90 -7.23 -2.15
CA LEU A 200 -0.78 -7.84 -1.45
C LEU A 200 -1.10 -7.91 0.04
N LEU A 201 -0.84 -9.06 0.66
CA LEU A 201 -1.01 -9.21 2.10
C LEU A 201 0.33 -9.08 2.82
N GLY A 202 0.29 -8.47 4.00
CA GLY A 202 1.47 -8.33 4.85
C GLY A 202 1.13 -8.34 6.34
N ILE A 203 2.13 -8.62 7.13
CA ILE A 203 2.10 -8.48 8.59
C ILE A 203 2.96 -7.29 9.01
N PRO A 204 2.60 -6.58 10.10
CA PRO A 204 3.42 -5.47 10.58
C PRO A 204 4.87 -5.91 10.80
N ARG A 205 5.81 -5.11 10.33
CA ARG A 205 7.22 -5.28 10.64
C ARG A 205 7.55 -4.42 11.86
N ALA A 206 8.13 -5.07 12.87
CA ALA A 206 8.57 -4.38 14.08
C ALA A 206 9.77 -3.47 13.82
#